data_818230dbee99ef08a947caa26aa772d4
#
_entry.id   818230dbee99ef08a947caa26aa772d4
#
_cell.length_a   1.000
_cell.length_b   1.000
_cell.length_c   1.000
_cell.angle_alpha   90.00
_cell.angle_beta   90.00
_cell.angle_gamma   90.00
#
_symmetry.space_group_name_H-M   'P 1'
#
loop_
_entity.id
_entity.type
_entity.pdbx_description
1 polymer ?
#
loop_
_entity_poly.entity_id
_entity_poly.type
_entity_poly.pdbx_seq_one_letter_code
_entity_poly.pdbx_strand_id
1 'polypeptide(L)'
;MSFVFLWTDVLLWILFFISIYGVVKVRSNDILLQKWQKIFSQPLALSAFIVFAFYIVIGLSDSIHFRFDKDTNTYSVLDRVLIDAQTSDEKTYSTPMNFEQFSKEYLDNGLRGRVHLNLVSSEITNSDQNFDQILSITTKAFFYSVVLILLLILISKSIFSIDLKSSSSKVAFGTIFVLILFCVWALLIMPNHHILGTDKAGIDVFYKAVKSIRTGMIFGLLTTLLALPPAIILGLMAGYFKGKTDDVIQYIYTTINAIPGILLIAALVLILQVYMDEHAQDYASSLERSDLKLLLLCVILALTSWTGLCRLIRAETLKLSQLEFVQAAKVFGVSNMKILFNHLLPNVMHLVLISIVLDFSGLVLIEAVLSYIGVGVDATTMSWGNMINAARLELSTDPVVWWPLASSFIFMFILVLSANLFADRVRHVFDPKGGAND
;
A
#
# COMPACT_ATOMS: atom_id res chain seq x y z
N MET A 1 4.67 26.67 12.56
CA MET A 1 4.53 25.34 11.93
C MET A 1 3.91 24.40 12.94
N SER A 2 2.72 23.89 12.66
CA SER A 2 1.99 22.95 13.54
C SER A 2 1.85 21.60 12.84
N PHE A 3 2.00 20.50 13.58
CA PHE A 3 1.71 19.17 13.07
C PHE A 3 0.21 18.93 13.07
N VAL A 4 -0.28 18.31 12.02
CA VAL A 4 -1.69 17.89 11.87
C VAL A 4 -1.74 16.38 11.97
N PHE A 5 -2.49 15.86 12.94
CA PHE A 5 -2.62 14.43 13.17
C PHE A 5 -3.96 13.96 12.61
N LEU A 6 -3.93 13.13 11.59
CA LEU A 6 -5.10 12.45 11.06
C LEU A 6 -5.25 11.08 11.73
N TRP A 7 -6.48 10.58 11.85
CA TRP A 7 -6.76 9.30 12.51
C TRP A 7 -6.08 8.12 11.83
N THR A 8 -6.11 8.09 10.50
CA THR A 8 -5.47 7.02 9.73
C THR A 8 -3.95 7.04 9.87
N ASP A 9 -3.32 8.23 9.95
CA ASP A 9 -1.88 8.37 10.12
C ASP A 9 -1.43 7.86 11.49
N VAL A 10 -2.14 8.25 12.56
CA VAL A 10 -1.84 7.77 13.91
C VAL A 10 -1.88 6.24 13.97
N LEU A 11 -2.92 5.62 13.38
CA LEU A 11 -3.03 4.17 13.34
C LEU A 11 -1.92 3.52 12.52
N LEU A 12 -1.52 4.13 11.40
CA LEU A 12 -0.41 3.66 10.56
C LEU A 12 0.93 3.69 11.33
N TRP A 13 1.19 4.76 12.08
CA TRP A 13 2.37 4.86 12.93
C TRP A 13 2.34 3.87 14.09
N ILE A 14 1.19 3.65 14.73
CA ILE A 14 1.04 2.61 15.76
C ILE A 14 1.38 1.24 15.18
N LEU A 15 0.89 0.92 13.99
CA LEU A 15 1.21 -0.32 13.28
C LEU A 15 2.70 -0.48 13.00
N PHE A 16 3.33 0.59 12.54
CA PHE A 16 4.76 0.62 12.29
C PHE A 16 5.57 0.34 13.55
N PHE A 17 5.23 0.97 14.68
CA PHE A 17 5.92 0.70 15.96
C PHE A 17 5.65 -0.71 16.50
N ILE A 18 4.44 -1.24 16.34
CA ILE A 18 4.13 -2.64 16.66
C ILE A 18 4.99 -3.60 15.81
N SER A 19 5.16 -3.30 14.53
CA SER A 19 6.00 -4.09 13.63
C SER A 19 7.48 -4.06 14.06
N ILE A 20 8.01 -2.90 14.44
CA ILE A 20 9.36 -2.77 14.98
C ILE A 20 9.51 -3.58 16.28
N TYR A 21 8.55 -3.48 17.21
CA TYR A 21 8.56 -4.28 18.43
C TYR A 21 8.55 -5.78 18.11
N GLY A 22 7.76 -6.20 17.11
CA GLY A 22 7.76 -7.58 16.61
C GLY A 22 9.13 -8.03 16.11
N VAL A 23 9.83 -7.19 15.33
CA VAL A 23 11.19 -7.47 14.85
C VAL A 23 12.17 -7.62 16.00
N VAL A 24 12.11 -6.75 17.02
CA VAL A 24 12.98 -6.84 18.21
C VAL A 24 12.71 -8.16 18.96
N LYS A 25 11.46 -8.55 19.13
CA LYS A 25 11.07 -9.82 19.78
C LYS A 25 11.49 -11.05 18.97
N VAL A 26 11.42 -11.01 17.66
CA VAL A 26 11.92 -12.06 16.77
C VAL A 26 13.42 -12.22 16.94
N ARG A 27 14.17 -11.12 17.07
CA ARG A 27 15.64 -11.13 17.25
C ARG A 27 16.07 -11.77 18.58
N SER A 28 15.20 -11.78 19.59
CA SER A 28 15.44 -12.43 20.88
C SER A 28 15.09 -13.93 20.93
N ASN A 29 14.54 -14.48 19.84
CA ASN A 29 14.14 -15.89 19.76
C ASN A 29 14.88 -16.58 18.61
N ASP A 30 15.84 -17.46 18.93
CA ASP A 30 16.71 -18.11 17.95
C ASP A 30 15.95 -18.91 16.87
N ILE A 31 14.85 -19.56 17.24
CA ILE A 31 14.03 -20.36 16.29
C ILE A 31 13.36 -19.43 15.26
N LEU A 32 12.79 -18.33 15.72
CA LEU A 32 12.17 -17.35 14.82
C LEU A 32 13.23 -16.66 13.97
N LEU A 33 14.37 -16.32 14.57
CA LEU A 33 15.48 -15.68 13.86
C LEU A 33 15.99 -16.56 12.70
N GLN A 34 16.18 -17.85 12.93
CA GLN A 34 16.58 -18.80 11.86
C GLN A 34 15.56 -18.88 10.73
N LYS A 35 14.25 -18.90 11.03
CA LYS A 35 13.20 -18.87 10.02
C LYS A 35 13.26 -17.60 9.17
N TRP A 36 13.41 -16.43 9.79
CA TRP A 36 13.53 -15.17 9.09
C TRP A 36 14.82 -15.08 8.26
N GLN A 37 15.94 -15.59 8.78
CA GLN A 37 17.18 -15.69 8.00
C GLN A 37 17.00 -16.58 6.75
N LYS A 38 16.27 -17.71 6.86
CA LYS A 38 15.94 -18.56 5.71
C LYS A 38 15.07 -17.83 4.67
N ILE A 39 14.16 -16.93 5.09
CA ILE A 39 13.36 -16.10 4.18
C ILE A 39 14.28 -15.13 3.43
N PHE A 40 15.10 -14.36 4.13
CA PHE A 40 15.97 -13.35 3.54
C PHE A 40 17.19 -13.92 2.81
N SER A 41 17.50 -15.20 2.98
CA SER A 41 18.53 -15.87 2.19
C SER A 41 18.11 -16.12 0.74
N GLN A 42 16.81 -16.08 0.43
CA GLN A 42 16.33 -16.19 -0.94
C GLN A 42 16.35 -14.84 -1.67
N PRO A 43 17.00 -14.76 -2.83
CA PRO A 43 17.15 -13.51 -3.58
C PRO A 43 15.82 -12.86 -3.97
N LEU A 44 14.85 -13.65 -4.45
CA LEU A 44 13.54 -13.16 -4.88
C LEU A 44 12.72 -12.57 -3.70
N ALA A 45 12.71 -13.25 -2.56
CA ALA A 45 11.99 -12.77 -1.38
C ALA A 45 12.62 -11.50 -0.80
N LEU A 46 13.95 -11.42 -0.84
CA LEU A 46 14.68 -10.23 -0.37
C LEU A 46 14.43 -9.04 -1.28
N SER A 47 14.46 -9.21 -2.61
CA SER A 47 14.14 -8.14 -3.56
C SER A 47 12.69 -7.66 -3.40
N ALA A 48 11.74 -8.59 -3.29
CA ALA A 48 10.34 -8.28 -3.07
C ALA A 48 10.12 -7.51 -1.75
N PHE A 49 10.79 -7.93 -0.66
CA PHE A 49 10.76 -7.20 0.60
C PHE A 49 11.33 -5.79 0.49
N ILE A 50 12.44 -5.59 -0.24
CA ILE A 50 13.05 -4.27 -0.44
C ILE A 50 12.09 -3.34 -1.18
N VAL A 51 11.44 -3.83 -2.26
CA VAL A 51 10.44 -3.05 -3.00
C VAL A 51 9.23 -2.73 -2.09
N PHE A 52 8.71 -3.71 -1.36
CA PHE A 52 7.60 -3.50 -0.44
C PHE A 52 7.95 -2.50 0.67
N ALA A 53 9.15 -2.60 1.26
CA ALA A 53 9.64 -1.65 2.25
C ALA A 53 9.79 -0.23 1.69
N PHE A 54 10.18 -0.09 0.43
CA PHE A 54 10.21 1.21 -0.27
C PHE A 54 8.82 1.86 -0.34
N TYR A 55 7.79 1.09 -0.68
CA TYR A 55 6.40 1.59 -0.63
C TYR A 55 5.97 1.99 0.77
N ILE A 56 6.35 1.21 1.81
CA ILE A 56 6.09 1.57 3.22
C ILE A 56 6.74 2.92 3.56
N VAL A 57 7.98 3.15 3.17
CA VAL A 57 8.68 4.41 3.44
C VAL A 57 7.97 5.58 2.76
N ILE A 58 7.52 5.44 1.52
CA ILE A 58 6.75 6.49 0.83
C ILE A 58 5.42 6.75 1.56
N GLY A 59 4.66 5.71 1.90
CA GLY A 59 3.39 5.84 2.61
C GLY A 59 3.53 6.50 3.98
N LEU A 60 4.58 6.15 4.74
CA LEU A 60 4.90 6.80 6.03
C LEU A 60 5.36 8.24 5.85
N SER A 61 6.09 8.56 4.78
CA SER A 61 6.50 9.94 4.48
C SER A 61 5.29 10.82 4.16
N ASP A 62 4.27 10.28 3.50
CA ASP A 62 3.03 10.99 3.20
C ASP A 62 2.10 11.09 4.42
N SER A 63 2.28 10.27 5.45
CA SER A 63 1.48 10.31 6.69
C SER A 63 1.98 11.33 7.72
N ILE A 64 3.03 12.09 7.43
CA ILE A 64 3.51 13.18 8.28
C ILE A 64 3.01 14.50 7.71
N HIS A 65 1.93 15.02 8.31
CA HIS A 65 1.29 16.25 7.87
C HIS A 65 1.67 17.46 8.74
N PHE A 66 1.85 18.61 8.11
CA PHE A 66 2.13 19.88 8.78
C PHE A 66 1.45 21.04 8.07
N ARG A 67 1.21 22.12 8.85
CA ARG A 67 0.61 23.38 8.38
C ARG A 67 1.52 24.53 8.75
N PHE A 68 1.71 25.48 7.83
CA PHE A 68 2.38 26.72 8.13
C PHE A 68 1.40 27.74 8.71
N ASP A 69 1.87 28.59 9.64
CA ASP A 69 1.01 29.50 10.41
C ASP A 69 0.23 30.53 9.56
N LYS A 70 0.62 30.74 8.30
CA LYS A 70 -0.04 31.65 7.35
C LYS A 70 -0.85 30.94 6.27
N ASP A 71 -0.84 29.61 6.24
CA ASP A 71 -1.44 28.82 5.16
C ASP A 71 -2.61 28.00 5.69
N THR A 72 -3.71 27.99 4.96
CA THR A 72 -4.85 27.13 5.26
C THR A 72 -4.63 25.70 4.78
N ASN A 73 -3.65 25.50 3.87
CA ASN A 73 -3.37 24.21 3.27
C ASN A 73 -2.49 23.36 4.19
N THR A 74 -2.74 22.07 4.16
CA THR A 74 -1.94 21.07 4.88
C THR A 74 -1.06 20.33 3.88
N TYR A 75 0.22 20.24 4.19
CA TYR A 75 1.23 19.59 3.34
C TYR A 75 1.79 18.37 4.05
N SER A 76 2.12 17.33 3.29
CA SER A 76 2.90 16.19 3.80
C SER A 76 4.40 16.38 3.54
N VAL A 77 5.23 15.54 4.19
CA VAL A 77 6.65 15.48 3.86
C VAL A 77 6.86 15.08 2.40
N LEU A 78 6.03 14.20 1.88
CA LEU A 78 6.07 13.79 0.48
C LEU A 78 5.76 14.96 -0.48
N ASP A 79 4.82 15.84 -0.13
CA ASP A 79 4.49 17.03 -0.92
C ASP A 79 5.70 17.97 -1.06
N ARG A 80 6.56 18.04 -0.02
CA ARG A 80 7.80 18.80 -0.10
C ARG A 80 8.84 18.20 -1.03
N VAL A 81 8.91 16.89 -1.08
CA VAL A 81 9.81 16.17 -2.00
C VAL A 81 9.32 16.29 -3.45
N LEU A 82 8.00 16.30 -3.65
CA LEU A 82 7.35 16.35 -4.96
C LEU A 82 6.80 17.74 -5.29
N ILE A 83 7.37 18.80 -4.72
CA ILE A 83 6.83 20.18 -4.82
C ILE A 83 6.70 20.65 -6.27
N ASP A 84 7.66 20.32 -7.13
CA ASP A 84 7.66 20.72 -8.52
C ASP A 84 6.49 20.10 -9.30
N ALA A 85 6.15 18.84 -9.01
CA ALA A 85 5.02 18.16 -9.61
C ALA A 85 3.67 18.63 -9.01
N GLN A 86 3.65 19.05 -7.74
CA GLN A 86 2.45 19.55 -7.06
C GLN A 86 2.06 20.96 -7.53
N THR A 87 3.05 21.84 -7.76
CA THR A 87 2.82 23.27 -8.06
C THR A 87 2.68 23.56 -9.56
N SER A 88 2.83 22.58 -10.42
CA SER A 88 2.67 22.74 -11.85
C SER A 88 1.19 22.83 -12.22
N ASP A 89 0.75 24.05 -12.53
CA ASP A 89 -0.61 24.34 -12.99
C ASP A 89 -0.66 24.32 -14.51
N GLU A 90 -0.97 23.14 -15.07
CA GLU A 90 -1.28 23.00 -16.49
C GLU A 90 -2.79 23.10 -16.73
N LYS A 91 -3.21 23.48 -17.94
CA LYS A 91 -4.65 23.64 -18.22
C LYS A 91 -5.37 22.30 -18.35
N THR A 92 -4.70 21.30 -18.90
CA THR A 92 -5.30 20.00 -19.27
C THR A 92 -4.23 18.96 -19.53
N TYR A 93 -4.60 17.87 -20.20
CA TYR A 93 -3.73 16.75 -20.51
C TYR A 93 -2.43 17.13 -21.21
N SER A 94 -1.34 16.50 -20.76
CA SER A 94 -0.08 16.38 -21.51
C SER A 94 0.33 14.91 -21.58
N THR A 95 0.97 14.51 -22.67
CA THR A 95 1.54 13.15 -22.77
C THR A 95 2.80 13.05 -21.90
N PRO A 96 3.17 11.83 -21.45
CA PRO A 96 4.39 11.60 -20.69
C PRO A 96 5.63 12.23 -21.35
N MET A 97 6.42 12.99 -20.55
CA MET A 97 7.68 13.63 -20.97
C MET A 97 7.59 14.53 -22.20
N ASN A 98 6.44 15.09 -22.49
CA ASN A 98 6.26 16.02 -23.59
C ASN A 98 6.49 17.47 -23.14
N PHE A 99 6.69 18.37 -24.10
CA PHE A 99 6.84 19.80 -23.90
C PHE A 99 5.60 20.60 -24.33
N GLU A 100 4.62 19.97 -25.00
CA GLU A 100 3.38 20.55 -25.46
C GLU A 100 2.17 19.86 -24.85
N GLN A 101 1.05 20.63 -24.74
CA GLN A 101 -0.26 20.09 -24.38
C GLN A 101 -0.74 19.03 -25.40
N PHE A 102 -1.54 18.11 -24.92
CA PHE A 102 -2.11 17.06 -25.78
C PHE A 102 -3.18 17.59 -26.72
N SER A 103 -4.04 18.49 -26.26
CA SER A 103 -5.11 19.11 -27.05
C SER A 103 -4.58 20.27 -27.89
N LYS A 104 -5.22 20.48 -29.07
CA LYS A 104 -4.95 21.65 -29.91
C LYS A 104 -5.93 22.76 -29.57
N GLU A 105 -5.40 23.93 -29.27
CA GLU A 105 -6.17 25.15 -29.02
C GLU A 105 -5.94 26.19 -30.15
N TYR A 106 -6.78 27.22 -30.19
CA TYR A 106 -6.53 28.37 -31.04
C TYR A 106 -5.46 29.25 -30.39
N LEU A 107 -4.33 29.39 -31.04
CA LEU A 107 -3.25 30.28 -30.65
C LEU A 107 -3.60 31.74 -30.97
N ASP A 108 -2.89 32.69 -30.37
CA ASP A 108 -3.09 34.14 -30.55
C ASP A 108 -2.99 34.59 -32.03
N ASN A 109 -2.31 33.81 -32.86
CA ASN A 109 -2.19 34.01 -34.30
C ASN A 109 -3.39 33.45 -35.12
N GLY A 110 -4.45 32.98 -34.45
CA GLY A 110 -5.65 32.40 -35.07
C GLY A 110 -5.46 31.01 -35.68
N LEU A 111 -4.29 30.41 -35.60
CA LEU A 111 -3.99 29.05 -36.06
C LEU A 111 -4.26 28.03 -34.94
N ARG A 112 -4.68 26.84 -35.33
CA ARG A 112 -4.87 25.72 -34.40
C ARG A 112 -3.53 25.03 -34.14
N GLY A 113 -3.03 25.12 -32.91
CA GLY A 113 -1.75 24.54 -32.49
C GLY A 113 -1.81 23.97 -31.08
N ARG A 114 -0.74 23.33 -30.65
CA ARG A 114 -0.56 22.89 -29.26
C ARG A 114 0.15 24.00 -28.48
N VAL A 115 -0.30 24.23 -27.28
CA VAL A 115 0.31 25.23 -26.37
C VAL A 115 1.49 24.57 -25.66
N HIS A 116 2.57 25.33 -25.47
CA HIS A 116 3.72 24.90 -24.69
C HIS A 116 3.35 24.73 -23.22
N LEU A 117 3.90 23.72 -22.53
CA LEU A 117 3.66 23.48 -21.11
C LEU A 117 4.38 24.52 -20.26
N ASN A 118 3.73 24.94 -19.15
CA ASN A 118 4.28 25.94 -18.23
C ASN A 118 5.52 25.45 -17.48
N LEU A 119 5.56 24.13 -17.16
CA LEU A 119 6.68 23.51 -16.44
C LEU A 119 7.94 23.41 -17.29
N VAL A 120 7.79 23.20 -18.60
CA VAL A 120 8.91 22.96 -19.50
C VAL A 120 9.55 24.29 -19.93
N SER A 121 10.86 24.35 -19.98
CA SER A 121 11.58 25.56 -20.41
C SER A 121 11.14 26.00 -21.81
N SER A 122 10.86 27.29 -21.96
CA SER A 122 10.49 27.92 -23.25
C SER A 122 11.57 27.82 -24.33
N GLU A 123 12.79 27.43 -23.96
CA GLU A 123 13.89 27.23 -24.91
C GLU A 123 13.71 25.95 -25.74
N ILE A 124 12.87 25.01 -25.27
CA ILE A 124 12.58 23.75 -25.96
C ILE A 124 11.45 23.98 -26.94
N THR A 125 11.79 24.08 -28.20
CA THR A 125 10.83 24.30 -29.30
C THR A 125 10.63 23.08 -30.19
N ASN A 126 11.55 22.09 -30.12
CA ASN A 126 11.57 20.93 -30.98
C ASN A 126 11.71 19.64 -30.20
N SER A 127 11.20 18.54 -30.76
CA SER A 127 11.29 17.19 -30.19
C SER A 127 12.74 16.73 -29.97
N ASP A 128 13.68 17.13 -30.82
CA ASP A 128 15.09 16.74 -30.70
C ASP A 128 15.73 17.40 -29.47
N GLN A 129 15.47 18.68 -29.23
CA GLN A 129 15.95 19.39 -28.03
C GLN A 129 15.36 18.80 -26.75
N ASN A 130 14.07 18.43 -26.77
CA ASN A 130 13.42 17.76 -25.67
C ASN A 130 14.08 16.41 -25.35
N PHE A 131 14.34 15.63 -26.41
CA PHE A 131 15.02 14.34 -26.27
C PHE A 131 16.44 14.47 -25.72
N ASP A 132 17.22 15.44 -26.22
CA ASP A 132 18.59 15.71 -25.76
C ASP A 132 18.61 16.13 -24.28
N GLN A 133 17.65 16.93 -23.83
CA GLN A 133 17.51 17.31 -22.44
C GLN A 133 17.21 16.10 -21.56
N ILE A 134 16.21 15.28 -21.92
CA ILE A 134 15.84 14.06 -21.19
C ILE A 134 17.04 13.09 -21.13
N LEU A 135 17.78 12.93 -22.24
CA LEU A 135 18.95 12.08 -22.30
C LEU A 135 20.07 12.57 -21.38
N SER A 136 20.32 13.88 -21.36
CA SER A 136 21.32 14.50 -20.47
C SER A 136 20.98 14.33 -18.99
N ILE A 137 19.71 14.49 -18.62
CA ILE A 137 19.21 14.29 -17.26
C ILE A 137 19.34 12.80 -16.87
N THR A 138 18.96 11.90 -17.76
CA THR A 138 19.04 10.45 -17.53
C THR A 138 20.49 9.97 -17.35
N THR A 139 21.43 10.48 -18.12
CA THR A 139 22.85 10.19 -17.95
C THR A 139 23.41 10.72 -16.63
N LYS A 140 23.03 11.92 -16.21
CA LYS A 140 23.40 12.45 -14.89
C LYS A 140 22.80 11.61 -13.74
N ALA A 141 21.52 11.23 -13.87
CA ALA A 141 20.86 10.38 -12.88
C ALA A 141 21.54 9.02 -12.72
N PHE A 142 21.93 8.41 -13.83
CA PHE A 142 22.69 7.15 -13.82
C PHE A 142 24.03 7.31 -13.09
N PHE A 143 24.79 8.36 -13.41
CA PHE A 143 26.08 8.62 -12.77
C PHE A 143 25.94 8.85 -11.26
N TYR A 144 24.99 9.68 -10.81
CA TYR A 144 24.73 9.91 -9.39
C TYR A 144 24.28 8.63 -8.67
N SER A 145 23.47 7.82 -9.31
CA SER A 145 23.01 6.54 -8.75
C SER A 145 24.15 5.53 -8.59
N VAL A 146 25.07 5.49 -9.55
CA VAL A 146 26.29 4.65 -9.43
C VAL A 146 27.15 5.11 -8.25
N VAL A 147 27.34 6.41 -8.07
CA VAL A 147 28.11 6.94 -6.94
C VAL A 147 27.43 6.60 -5.61
N LEU A 148 26.11 6.80 -5.51
CA LEU A 148 25.34 6.48 -4.29
C LEU A 148 25.39 5.01 -3.93
N ILE A 149 25.22 4.09 -4.91
CA ILE A 149 25.28 2.66 -4.60
C ILE A 149 26.67 2.21 -4.20
N LEU A 150 27.73 2.77 -4.79
CA LEU A 150 29.11 2.49 -4.40
C LEU A 150 29.38 2.94 -2.96
N LEU A 151 28.94 4.13 -2.58
CA LEU A 151 29.01 4.63 -1.20
C LEU A 151 28.27 3.69 -0.25
N LEU A 152 27.07 3.25 -0.61
CA LEU A 152 26.23 2.36 0.19
C LEU A 152 26.92 0.99 0.38
N ILE A 153 27.55 0.45 -0.66
CA ILE A 153 28.32 -0.78 -0.61
C ILE A 153 29.55 -0.62 0.31
N LEU A 154 30.27 0.49 0.22
CA LEU A 154 31.43 0.77 1.07
C LEU A 154 31.01 0.87 2.55
N ILE A 155 29.92 1.60 2.84
CA ILE A 155 29.38 1.73 4.18
C ILE A 155 28.92 0.37 4.73
N SER A 156 28.18 -0.41 3.94
CA SER A 156 27.67 -1.72 4.36
C SER A 156 28.80 -2.71 4.65
N LYS A 157 29.87 -2.68 3.86
CA LYS A 157 31.06 -3.49 4.08
C LYS A 157 31.82 -3.08 5.34
N SER A 158 31.91 -1.76 5.61
CA SER A 158 32.66 -1.22 6.76
C SER A 158 31.91 -1.45 8.10
N ILE A 159 30.58 -1.25 8.11
CA ILE A 159 29.78 -1.29 9.36
C ILE A 159 29.20 -2.68 9.63
N PHE A 160 28.68 -3.34 8.62
CA PHE A 160 27.91 -4.59 8.79
C PHE A 160 28.66 -5.85 8.35
N SER A 161 29.88 -5.73 7.81
CA SER A 161 30.70 -6.87 7.31
C SER A 161 29.91 -7.83 6.40
N ILE A 162 29.02 -7.27 5.56
CA ILE A 162 28.15 -8.05 4.69
C ILE A 162 28.99 -8.75 3.61
N ASP A 163 28.79 -10.06 3.45
CA ASP A 163 29.44 -10.83 2.38
C ASP A 163 28.79 -10.51 1.01
N LEU A 164 29.49 -9.73 0.22
CA LEU A 164 29.09 -9.31 -1.13
C LEU A 164 29.10 -10.46 -2.15
N LYS A 165 29.69 -11.62 -1.82
CA LYS A 165 29.74 -12.76 -2.73
C LYS A 165 28.43 -13.55 -2.76
N SER A 166 27.62 -13.46 -1.71
CA SER A 166 26.30 -14.11 -1.63
C SER A 166 25.38 -13.67 -2.77
N SER A 167 24.67 -14.62 -3.36
CA SER A 167 23.65 -14.36 -4.39
C SER A 167 22.57 -13.38 -3.88
N SER A 168 22.13 -13.55 -2.65
CA SER A 168 21.12 -12.67 -2.02
C SER A 168 21.62 -11.24 -1.87
N SER A 169 22.87 -11.04 -1.47
CA SER A 169 23.46 -9.70 -1.35
C SER A 169 23.57 -9.01 -2.72
N LYS A 170 24.00 -9.71 -3.76
CA LYS A 170 24.06 -9.15 -5.12
C LYS A 170 22.71 -8.70 -5.63
N VAL A 171 21.67 -9.53 -5.44
CA VAL A 171 20.31 -9.20 -5.87
C VAL A 171 19.76 -8.04 -5.03
N ALA A 172 20.00 -8.00 -3.71
CA ALA A 172 19.61 -6.89 -2.85
C ALA A 172 20.21 -5.56 -3.32
N PHE A 173 21.52 -5.51 -3.52
CA PHE A 173 22.19 -4.30 -4.02
C PHE A 173 21.73 -3.92 -5.44
N GLY A 174 21.45 -4.90 -6.31
CA GLY A 174 20.86 -4.65 -7.62
C GLY A 174 19.46 -4.02 -7.51
N THR A 175 18.60 -4.55 -6.64
CA THR A 175 17.25 -3.99 -6.41
C THR A 175 17.33 -2.58 -5.84
N ILE A 176 18.20 -2.36 -4.84
CA ILE A 176 18.41 -1.03 -4.24
C ILE A 176 18.95 -0.06 -5.30
N PHE A 177 19.86 -0.50 -6.17
CA PHE A 177 20.37 0.33 -7.28
C PHE A 177 19.25 0.79 -8.22
N VAL A 178 18.37 -0.13 -8.62
CA VAL A 178 17.22 0.21 -9.49
C VAL A 178 16.28 1.21 -8.81
N LEU A 179 16.00 1.04 -7.52
CA LEU A 179 15.17 2.00 -6.77
C LEU A 179 15.84 3.37 -6.61
N ILE A 180 17.14 3.41 -6.30
CA ILE A 180 17.91 4.65 -6.23
C ILE A 180 17.93 5.35 -7.59
N LEU A 181 18.18 4.59 -8.67
CA LEU A 181 18.17 5.12 -10.02
C LEU A 181 16.82 5.74 -10.37
N PHE A 182 15.73 5.04 -10.05
CA PHE A 182 14.37 5.56 -10.27
C PHE A 182 14.12 6.84 -9.47
N CYS A 183 14.46 6.87 -8.18
CA CYS A 183 14.26 8.05 -7.33
C CYS A 183 15.09 9.25 -7.81
N VAL A 184 16.39 9.05 -8.07
CA VAL A 184 17.28 10.12 -8.51
C VAL A 184 16.84 10.65 -9.89
N TRP A 185 16.48 9.74 -10.80
CA TRP A 185 15.97 10.10 -12.11
C TRP A 185 14.67 10.91 -12.02
N ALA A 186 13.72 10.46 -11.21
CA ALA A 186 12.45 11.15 -11.01
C ALA A 186 12.65 12.56 -10.42
N LEU A 187 13.50 12.70 -9.39
CA LEU A 187 13.80 13.99 -8.76
C LEU A 187 14.53 14.98 -9.68
N LEU A 188 15.33 14.48 -10.63
CA LEU A 188 16.05 15.34 -11.58
C LEU A 188 15.20 15.75 -12.78
N ILE A 189 14.22 14.92 -13.18
CA ILE A 189 13.39 15.20 -14.36
C ILE A 189 12.15 16.03 -14.02
N MET A 190 11.61 15.85 -12.80
CA MET A 190 10.38 16.47 -12.31
C MET A 190 10.36 18.01 -12.39
N PRO A 191 11.47 18.75 -12.16
CA PRO A 191 11.46 20.20 -12.30
C PRO A 191 11.30 20.68 -13.76
N ASN A 192 11.47 19.82 -14.75
CA ASN A 192 11.48 20.19 -16.15
C ASN A 192 10.40 19.50 -16.99
N HIS A 193 9.89 18.33 -16.55
CA HIS A 193 8.95 17.53 -17.33
C HIS A 193 7.97 16.77 -16.44
N HIS A 194 6.72 16.62 -16.92
CA HIS A 194 5.77 15.70 -16.36
C HIS A 194 6.11 14.26 -16.73
N ILE A 195 6.62 13.47 -15.76
CA ILE A 195 7.12 12.09 -16.00
C ILE A 195 6.05 11.22 -16.65
N LEU A 196 4.85 11.21 -16.10
CA LEU A 196 3.70 10.41 -16.55
C LEU A 196 2.59 11.29 -17.16
N GLY A 197 2.95 12.51 -17.59
CA GLY A 197 2.00 13.47 -18.13
C GLY A 197 1.05 14.05 -17.08
N THR A 198 0.01 14.74 -17.55
CA THR A 198 -1.02 15.36 -16.72
C THR A 198 -2.40 14.75 -16.99
N ASP A 199 -3.33 14.93 -16.05
CA ASP A 199 -4.72 14.51 -16.17
C ASP A 199 -5.63 15.63 -16.72
N LYS A 200 -6.95 15.40 -16.70
CA LYS A 200 -7.96 16.35 -17.18
C LYS A 200 -7.88 17.72 -16.49
N ALA A 201 -7.52 17.73 -15.21
CA ALA A 201 -7.39 18.97 -14.43
C ALA A 201 -6.00 19.59 -14.52
N GLY A 202 -5.10 19.07 -15.37
CA GLY A 202 -3.72 19.52 -15.49
C GLY A 202 -2.80 19.08 -14.35
N ILE A 203 -3.27 18.24 -13.44
CA ILE A 203 -2.48 17.76 -12.30
C ILE A 203 -1.55 16.63 -12.76
N ASP A 204 -0.32 16.65 -12.26
CA ASP A 204 0.70 15.65 -12.57
C ASP A 204 0.28 14.24 -12.16
N VAL A 205 0.30 13.30 -13.12
CA VAL A 205 -0.12 11.91 -12.92
C VAL A 205 0.86 11.13 -12.06
N PHE A 206 2.17 11.42 -12.16
CA PHE A 206 3.19 10.79 -11.31
C PHE A 206 2.99 11.17 -9.83
N TYR A 207 2.75 12.45 -9.55
CA TYR A 207 2.41 12.93 -8.21
C TYR A 207 1.20 12.18 -7.63
N LYS A 208 0.08 12.11 -8.40
CA LYS A 208 -1.11 11.37 -7.98
C LYS A 208 -0.84 9.89 -7.72
N ALA A 209 -0.08 9.23 -8.60
CA ALA A 209 0.23 7.82 -8.47
C ALA A 209 1.08 7.51 -7.22
N VAL A 210 2.06 8.36 -6.92
CA VAL A 210 2.92 8.22 -5.73
C VAL A 210 2.14 8.51 -4.45
N LYS A 211 1.31 9.55 -4.39
CA LYS A 211 0.45 9.84 -3.21
C LYS A 211 -0.60 8.76 -2.97
N SER A 212 -1.08 8.12 -4.01
CA SER A 212 -2.03 6.99 -3.89
C SER A 212 -1.45 5.78 -3.14
N ILE A 213 -0.12 5.69 -3.00
CA ILE A 213 0.55 4.65 -2.22
C ILE A 213 0.06 4.65 -0.77
N ARG A 214 -0.03 5.83 -0.13
CA ARG A 214 -0.53 5.96 1.25
C ARG A 214 -1.93 5.37 1.39
N THR A 215 -2.84 5.74 0.52
CA THR A 215 -4.23 5.24 0.53
C THR A 215 -4.28 3.71 0.36
N GLY A 216 -3.56 3.16 -0.63
CA GLY A 216 -3.48 1.72 -0.83
C GLY A 216 -2.88 0.97 0.37
N MET A 217 -1.85 1.53 1.01
CA MET A 217 -1.23 0.97 2.23
C MET A 217 -2.20 0.98 3.41
N ILE A 218 -2.95 2.08 3.62
CA ILE A 218 -3.95 2.20 4.68
C ILE A 218 -5.02 1.12 4.49
N PHE A 219 -5.58 0.99 3.28
CA PHE A 219 -6.57 -0.05 3.00
C PHE A 219 -6.03 -1.45 3.27
N GLY A 220 -4.88 -1.78 2.72
CA GLY A 220 -4.31 -3.11 2.89
C GLY A 220 -3.95 -3.42 4.34
N LEU A 221 -3.20 -2.55 5.02
CA LEU A 221 -2.66 -2.82 6.36
C LEU A 221 -3.72 -2.63 7.46
N LEU A 222 -4.40 -1.47 7.46
CA LEU A 222 -5.32 -1.13 8.54
C LEU A 222 -6.55 -2.03 8.54
N THR A 223 -7.14 -2.29 7.37
CA THR A 223 -8.28 -3.19 7.26
C THR A 223 -7.93 -4.61 7.71
N THR A 224 -6.79 -5.13 7.25
CA THR A 224 -6.32 -6.45 7.69
C THR A 224 -6.17 -6.50 9.21
N LEU A 225 -5.51 -5.48 9.81
CA LEU A 225 -5.33 -5.44 11.26
C LEU A 225 -6.66 -5.40 12.03
N LEU A 226 -7.62 -4.63 11.56
CA LEU A 226 -8.95 -4.53 12.18
C LEU A 226 -9.75 -5.83 12.04
N ALA A 227 -9.54 -6.60 10.96
CA ALA A 227 -10.21 -7.88 10.75
C ALA A 227 -9.60 -9.04 11.59
N LEU A 228 -8.32 -8.94 11.99
CA LEU A 228 -7.62 -10.02 12.70
C LEU A 228 -8.21 -10.36 14.07
N PRO A 229 -8.48 -9.40 15.01
CA PRO A 229 -8.96 -9.74 16.34
C PRO A 229 -10.28 -10.52 16.33
N PRO A 230 -11.34 -10.08 15.62
CA PRO A 230 -12.57 -10.86 15.56
C PRO A 230 -12.37 -12.23 14.91
N ALA A 231 -11.58 -12.34 13.84
CA ALA A 231 -11.30 -13.59 13.17
C ALA A 231 -10.60 -14.60 14.09
N ILE A 232 -9.58 -14.16 14.83
CA ILE A 232 -8.80 -15.00 15.74
C ILE A 232 -9.64 -15.42 16.95
N ILE A 233 -10.26 -14.46 17.62
CA ILE A 233 -11.02 -14.74 18.86
C ILE A 233 -12.20 -15.65 18.57
N LEU A 234 -13.02 -15.29 17.58
CA LEU A 234 -14.21 -16.07 17.25
C LEU A 234 -13.85 -17.43 16.63
N GLY A 235 -12.80 -17.51 15.81
CA GLY A 235 -12.32 -18.78 15.26
C GLY A 235 -11.80 -19.74 16.32
N LEU A 236 -11.00 -19.28 17.28
CA LEU A 236 -10.54 -20.06 18.42
C LEU A 236 -11.72 -20.50 19.31
N MET A 237 -12.66 -19.61 19.61
CA MET A 237 -13.82 -19.92 20.44
C MET A 237 -14.71 -20.98 19.78
N ALA A 238 -15.03 -20.84 18.51
CA ALA A 238 -15.84 -21.79 17.76
C ALA A 238 -15.19 -23.19 17.74
N GLY A 239 -13.88 -23.25 17.42
CA GLY A 239 -13.15 -24.53 17.34
C GLY A 239 -12.94 -25.21 18.69
N TYR A 240 -12.80 -24.47 19.79
CA TYR A 240 -12.52 -25.05 21.12
C TYR A 240 -13.78 -25.39 21.90
N PHE A 241 -14.74 -24.45 22.03
CA PHE A 241 -15.94 -24.68 22.87
C PHE A 241 -16.95 -25.60 22.23
N LYS A 242 -17.01 -25.63 20.88
CA LYS A 242 -17.97 -26.46 20.12
C LYS A 242 -19.45 -26.18 20.48
N GLY A 243 -20.39 -26.97 19.98
CA GLY A 243 -21.82 -26.88 20.29
C GLY A 243 -22.39 -25.46 20.06
N LYS A 244 -23.19 -24.96 20.98
CA LYS A 244 -23.92 -23.67 20.84
C LYS A 244 -23.03 -22.49 20.47
N THR A 245 -21.81 -22.40 21.01
CA THR A 245 -20.86 -21.32 20.68
C THR A 245 -20.44 -21.40 19.21
N ASP A 246 -20.13 -22.60 18.75
CA ASP A 246 -19.79 -22.85 17.36
C ASP A 246 -20.98 -22.56 16.44
N ASP A 247 -22.17 -23.05 16.78
CA ASP A 247 -23.39 -22.85 15.98
C ASP A 247 -23.71 -21.36 15.79
N VAL A 248 -23.62 -20.55 16.86
CA VAL A 248 -23.87 -19.09 16.79
C VAL A 248 -22.84 -18.39 15.91
N ILE A 249 -21.55 -18.69 16.10
CA ILE A 249 -20.49 -18.05 15.30
C ILE A 249 -20.62 -18.46 13.83
N GLN A 250 -20.92 -19.73 13.56
CA GLN A 250 -21.18 -20.20 12.20
C GLN A 250 -22.40 -19.52 11.57
N TYR A 251 -23.47 -19.35 12.32
CA TYR A 251 -24.67 -18.65 11.84
C TYR A 251 -24.31 -17.20 11.42
N ILE A 252 -23.57 -16.47 12.28
CA ILE A 252 -23.18 -15.08 12.00
C ILE A 252 -22.37 -15.00 10.71
N TYR A 253 -21.25 -15.74 10.59
CA TYR A 253 -20.42 -15.60 9.41
C TYR A 253 -21.10 -16.16 8.14
N THR A 254 -21.97 -17.16 8.26
CA THR A 254 -22.72 -17.69 7.12
C THR A 254 -23.75 -16.66 6.64
N THR A 255 -24.42 -15.97 7.55
CA THR A 255 -25.37 -14.91 7.22
C THR A 255 -24.68 -13.75 6.50
N ILE A 256 -23.53 -13.29 7.01
CA ILE A 256 -22.73 -12.24 6.36
C ILE A 256 -22.32 -12.67 4.94
N ASN A 257 -21.83 -13.90 4.78
CA ASN A 257 -21.38 -14.40 3.50
C ASN A 257 -22.52 -14.78 2.52
N ALA A 258 -23.77 -14.84 2.97
CA ALA A 258 -24.92 -15.05 2.10
C ALA A 258 -25.24 -13.82 1.23
N ILE A 259 -24.79 -12.64 1.66
CA ILE A 259 -24.94 -11.40 0.90
C ILE A 259 -23.70 -11.23 0.02
N PRO A 260 -23.85 -10.89 -1.28
CA PRO A 260 -22.68 -10.59 -2.13
C PRO A 260 -21.85 -9.45 -1.50
N GLY A 261 -20.56 -9.74 -1.19
CA GLY A 261 -19.72 -8.85 -0.37
C GLY A 261 -19.66 -7.41 -0.91
N ILE A 262 -19.48 -7.24 -2.23
CA ILE A 262 -19.41 -5.90 -2.84
C ILE A 262 -20.72 -5.12 -2.61
N LEU A 263 -21.89 -5.76 -2.71
CA LEU A 263 -23.19 -5.11 -2.50
C LEU A 263 -23.38 -4.72 -1.03
N LEU A 264 -22.97 -5.60 -0.10
CA LEU A 264 -23.03 -5.29 1.33
C LEU A 264 -22.15 -4.09 1.68
N ILE A 265 -20.90 -4.09 1.19
CA ILE A 265 -19.97 -2.98 1.40
C ILE A 265 -20.53 -1.70 0.79
N ALA A 266 -21.00 -1.75 -0.47
CA ALA A 266 -21.57 -0.59 -1.14
C ALA A 266 -22.77 0.01 -0.38
N ALA A 267 -23.66 -0.83 0.13
CA ALA A 267 -24.81 -0.38 0.92
C ALA A 267 -24.37 0.33 2.22
N LEU A 268 -23.40 -0.26 2.95
CA LEU A 268 -22.87 0.34 4.18
C LEU A 268 -22.16 1.67 3.93
N VAL A 269 -21.40 1.75 2.83
CA VAL A 269 -20.70 2.98 2.44
C VAL A 269 -21.69 4.09 2.03
N LEU A 270 -22.76 3.75 1.32
CA LEU A 270 -23.79 4.73 0.97
C LEU A 270 -24.49 5.28 2.22
N ILE A 271 -24.83 4.42 3.19
CA ILE A 271 -25.38 4.85 4.48
C ILE A 271 -24.39 5.79 5.19
N LEU A 272 -23.12 5.42 5.24
CA LEU A 272 -22.07 6.26 5.80
C LEU A 272 -21.98 7.61 5.11
N GLN A 273 -22.04 7.63 3.77
CA GLN A 273 -21.96 8.87 3.01
C GLN A 273 -23.11 9.81 3.31
N VAL A 274 -24.35 9.30 3.36
CA VAL A 274 -25.53 10.10 3.74
C VAL A 274 -25.34 10.68 5.15
N TYR A 275 -24.93 9.86 6.12
CA TYR A 275 -24.65 10.32 7.47
C TYR A 275 -23.61 11.45 7.51
N MET A 276 -22.50 11.30 6.78
CA MET A 276 -21.43 12.31 6.72
C MET A 276 -21.88 13.60 6.00
N ASP A 277 -22.77 13.50 5.04
CA ASP A 277 -23.32 14.67 4.33
C ASP A 277 -24.28 15.45 5.21
N GLU A 278 -25.12 14.78 6.00
CA GLU A 278 -26.01 15.40 6.98
C GLU A 278 -25.25 16.11 8.13
N HIS A 279 -24.07 15.60 8.48
CA HIS A 279 -23.22 16.13 9.56
C HIS A 279 -21.98 16.87 9.02
N ALA A 280 -22.07 17.44 7.82
CA ALA A 280 -20.93 18.09 7.16
C ALA A 280 -20.32 19.26 7.96
N GLN A 281 -21.10 19.89 8.84
CA GLN A 281 -20.68 21.03 9.68
C GLN A 281 -19.83 20.61 10.89
N ASP A 282 -19.83 19.32 11.25
CA ASP A 282 -19.11 18.81 12.42
C ASP A 282 -17.62 18.61 12.14
N TYR A 283 -17.20 18.69 10.87
CA TYR A 283 -15.81 18.49 10.46
C TYR A 283 -15.05 19.81 10.33
N ALA A 284 -13.88 19.89 10.95
CA ALA A 284 -13.05 21.10 10.95
C ALA A 284 -12.44 21.41 9.55
N SER A 285 -12.25 20.39 8.70
CA SER A 285 -11.72 20.55 7.35
C SER A 285 -12.17 19.42 6.41
N SER A 286 -12.09 19.67 5.10
CA SER A 286 -12.35 18.65 4.07
C SER A 286 -11.37 17.47 4.17
N LEU A 287 -10.13 17.73 4.57
CA LEU A 287 -9.10 16.71 4.78
C LEU A 287 -9.48 15.76 5.92
N GLU A 288 -9.93 16.31 7.06
CA GLU A 288 -10.38 15.51 8.22
C GLU A 288 -11.58 14.64 7.85
N ARG A 289 -12.54 15.21 7.13
CA ARG A 289 -13.71 14.47 6.61
C ARG A 289 -13.30 13.31 5.70
N SER A 290 -12.39 13.55 4.76
CA SER A 290 -11.90 12.53 3.84
C SER A 290 -11.12 11.43 4.56
N ASP A 291 -10.31 11.78 5.58
CA ASP A 291 -9.57 10.84 6.40
C ASP A 291 -10.49 9.96 7.24
N LEU A 292 -11.51 10.56 7.88
CA LEU A 292 -12.51 9.81 8.64
C LEU A 292 -13.32 8.86 7.73
N LYS A 293 -13.70 9.31 6.53
CA LYS A 293 -14.36 8.44 5.54
C LYS A 293 -13.49 7.23 5.18
N LEU A 294 -12.21 7.46 4.96
CA LEU A 294 -11.23 6.41 4.67
C LEU A 294 -11.12 5.42 5.84
N LEU A 295 -11.03 5.91 7.08
CA LEU A 295 -11.01 5.06 8.28
C LEU A 295 -12.27 4.20 8.40
N LEU A 296 -13.45 4.81 8.24
CA LEU A 296 -14.73 4.10 8.34
C LEU A 296 -14.90 3.07 7.22
N LEU A 297 -14.40 3.35 6.03
CA LEU A 297 -14.31 2.36 4.94
C LEU A 297 -13.46 1.15 5.35
N CYS A 298 -12.30 1.36 5.97
CA CYS A 298 -11.48 0.27 6.50
C CYS A 298 -12.22 -0.56 7.55
N VAL A 299 -13.00 0.08 8.42
CA VAL A 299 -13.84 -0.61 9.44
C VAL A 299 -14.92 -1.45 8.76
N ILE A 300 -15.64 -0.91 7.78
CA ILE A 300 -16.69 -1.63 7.02
C ILE A 300 -16.09 -2.86 6.33
N LEU A 301 -14.95 -2.69 5.67
CA LEU A 301 -14.24 -3.81 5.03
C LEU A 301 -13.78 -4.86 6.07
N ALA A 302 -13.26 -4.43 7.21
CA ALA A 302 -12.84 -5.34 8.27
C ALA A 302 -14.02 -6.15 8.83
N LEU A 303 -15.19 -5.50 9.02
CA LEU A 303 -16.42 -6.15 9.49
C LEU A 303 -16.98 -7.19 8.50
N THR A 304 -16.60 -7.14 7.24
CA THR A 304 -17.04 -8.11 6.23
C THR A 304 -16.00 -9.17 5.90
N SER A 305 -14.70 -8.88 6.03
CA SER A 305 -13.60 -9.75 5.58
C SER A 305 -13.10 -10.77 6.61
N TRP A 306 -13.34 -10.56 7.93
CA TRP A 306 -12.86 -11.43 9.00
C TRP A 306 -13.35 -12.90 8.91
N THR A 307 -14.44 -13.15 8.22
CA THR A 307 -15.15 -14.44 8.17
C THR A 307 -14.32 -15.57 7.54
N GLY A 308 -13.49 -15.26 6.54
CA GLY A 308 -12.63 -16.22 5.86
C GLY A 308 -11.57 -16.82 6.80
N LEU A 309 -10.81 -15.96 7.46
CA LEU A 309 -9.79 -16.36 8.42
C LEU A 309 -10.41 -17.04 9.65
N CYS A 310 -11.56 -16.57 10.13
CA CYS A 310 -12.28 -17.19 11.25
C CYS A 310 -12.58 -18.68 10.96
N ARG A 311 -13.05 -19.01 9.75
CA ARG A 311 -13.31 -20.40 9.33
C ARG A 311 -12.05 -21.26 9.30
N LEU A 312 -10.93 -20.71 8.81
CA LEU A 312 -9.65 -21.42 8.79
C LEU A 312 -9.14 -21.71 10.20
N ILE A 313 -9.16 -20.70 11.08
CA ILE A 313 -8.73 -20.83 12.48
C ILE A 313 -9.63 -21.83 13.22
N ARG A 314 -10.97 -21.77 13.02
CA ARG A 314 -11.90 -22.73 13.59
C ARG A 314 -11.55 -24.16 13.18
N ALA A 315 -11.34 -24.41 11.89
CA ALA A 315 -11.03 -25.75 11.38
C ALA A 315 -9.74 -26.32 11.99
N GLU A 316 -8.69 -25.49 12.10
CA GLU A 316 -7.42 -25.92 12.69
C GLU A 316 -7.54 -26.07 14.21
N THR A 317 -8.26 -25.19 14.90
CA THR A 317 -8.49 -25.29 16.34
C THR A 317 -9.28 -26.54 16.71
N LEU A 318 -10.25 -26.99 15.88
CA LEU A 318 -10.96 -28.25 16.06
C LEU A 318 -10.01 -29.44 16.09
N LYS A 319 -9.02 -29.49 15.17
CA LYS A 319 -8.01 -30.54 15.13
C LYS A 319 -7.07 -30.47 16.35
N LEU A 320 -6.52 -29.29 16.62
CA LEU A 320 -5.58 -29.05 17.72
C LEU A 320 -6.23 -29.38 19.09
N SER A 321 -7.52 -29.09 19.25
CA SER A 321 -8.25 -29.33 20.49
C SER A 321 -8.33 -30.83 20.86
N GLN A 322 -8.07 -31.74 19.91
CA GLN A 322 -8.08 -33.19 20.11
C GLN A 322 -6.70 -33.76 20.43
N LEU A 323 -5.63 -32.97 20.31
CA LEU A 323 -4.27 -33.41 20.56
C LEU A 323 -4.01 -33.63 22.07
N GLU A 324 -3.13 -34.57 22.37
CA GLU A 324 -2.83 -35.04 23.75
C GLU A 324 -2.39 -33.87 24.67
N PHE A 325 -1.58 -32.93 24.19
CA PHE A 325 -1.11 -31.84 25.02
C PHE A 325 -2.25 -30.88 25.45
N VAL A 326 -3.29 -30.69 24.61
CA VAL A 326 -4.47 -29.88 24.97
C VAL A 326 -5.35 -30.66 25.95
N GLN A 327 -5.52 -31.95 25.73
CA GLN A 327 -6.30 -32.83 26.65
C GLN A 327 -5.62 -32.91 28.01
N ALA A 328 -4.30 -33.07 28.08
CA ALA A 328 -3.53 -33.06 29.32
C ALA A 328 -3.70 -31.70 30.06
N ALA A 329 -3.57 -30.57 29.37
CA ALA A 329 -3.78 -29.27 29.99
C ALA A 329 -5.20 -29.14 30.60
N LYS A 330 -6.22 -29.72 29.95
CA LYS A 330 -7.60 -29.73 30.43
C LYS A 330 -7.76 -30.59 31.69
N VAL A 331 -7.13 -31.76 31.71
CA VAL A 331 -7.15 -32.69 32.87
C VAL A 331 -6.43 -32.07 34.06
N PHE A 332 -5.33 -31.34 33.84
CA PHE A 332 -4.60 -30.60 34.87
C PHE A 332 -5.31 -29.31 35.36
N GLY A 333 -6.53 -29.01 34.89
CA GLY A 333 -7.34 -27.91 35.37
C GLY A 333 -6.86 -26.53 34.85
N VAL A 334 -6.11 -26.48 33.76
CA VAL A 334 -5.73 -25.21 33.12
C VAL A 334 -6.99 -24.49 32.61
N SER A 335 -7.13 -23.19 32.91
CA SER A 335 -8.32 -22.43 32.50
C SER A 335 -8.46 -22.37 30.96
N ASN A 336 -9.68 -22.35 30.46
CA ASN A 336 -9.98 -22.33 29.02
C ASN A 336 -9.28 -21.17 28.30
N MET A 337 -9.24 -19.98 28.90
CA MET A 337 -8.54 -18.82 28.31
C MET A 337 -7.04 -19.04 28.17
N LYS A 338 -6.39 -19.68 29.17
CA LYS A 338 -4.98 -20.06 29.04
C LYS A 338 -4.76 -21.11 27.95
N ILE A 339 -5.67 -22.07 27.79
CA ILE A 339 -5.59 -23.06 26.71
C ILE A 339 -5.71 -22.35 25.36
N LEU A 340 -6.66 -21.44 25.19
CA LEU A 340 -6.85 -20.69 23.93
C LEU A 340 -5.61 -19.86 23.56
N PHE A 341 -5.13 -19.02 24.49
CA PHE A 341 -4.07 -18.05 24.16
C PHE A 341 -2.66 -18.62 24.26
N ASN A 342 -2.38 -19.55 25.17
CA ASN A 342 -1.02 -20.08 25.39
C ASN A 342 -0.74 -21.39 24.65
N HIS A 343 -1.77 -22.15 24.31
CA HIS A 343 -1.60 -23.46 23.66
C HIS A 343 -2.13 -23.48 22.23
N LEU A 344 -3.33 -22.95 21.98
CA LEU A 344 -3.94 -23.00 20.64
C LEU A 344 -3.48 -21.87 19.74
N LEU A 345 -3.56 -20.61 20.20
CA LEU A 345 -3.17 -19.44 19.40
C LEU A 345 -1.76 -19.54 18.80
N PRO A 346 -0.69 -19.91 19.55
CA PRO A 346 0.64 -20.01 18.95
C PRO A 346 0.74 -21.05 17.83
N ASN A 347 -0.05 -22.11 17.91
CA ASN A 347 -0.06 -23.18 16.92
C ASN A 347 -0.84 -22.81 15.65
N VAL A 348 -1.81 -21.89 15.71
CA VAL A 348 -2.55 -21.37 14.53
C VAL A 348 -1.93 -20.11 13.93
N MET A 349 -0.90 -19.53 14.57
CA MET A 349 -0.29 -18.26 14.11
C MET A 349 0.26 -18.32 12.68
N HIS A 350 0.67 -19.49 12.21
CA HIS A 350 1.08 -19.65 10.82
C HIS A 350 -0.05 -19.34 9.83
N LEU A 351 -1.30 -19.71 10.13
CA LEU A 351 -2.47 -19.36 9.31
C LEU A 351 -2.73 -17.86 9.33
N VAL A 352 -2.59 -17.23 10.50
CA VAL A 352 -2.75 -15.77 10.65
C VAL A 352 -1.73 -15.03 9.80
N LEU A 353 -0.44 -15.42 9.86
CA LEU A 353 0.61 -14.81 9.06
C LEU A 353 0.36 -14.94 7.54
N ILE A 354 -0.12 -16.10 7.10
CA ILE A 354 -0.46 -16.32 5.69
C ILE A 354 -1.62 -15.42 5.26
N SER A 355 -2.68 -15.36 6.09
CA SER A 355 -3.87 -14.54 5.78
C SER A 355 -3.55 -13.06 5.74
N ILE A 356 -2.74 -12.51 6.66
CA ILE A 356 -2.35 -11.09 6.67
C ILE A 356 -1.89 -10.64 5.27
N VAL A 357 -1.08 -11.43 4.63
CA VAL A 357 -0.47 -11.01 3.37
C VAL A 357 -1.39 -11.22 2.18
N LEU A 358 -2.15 -12.32 2.15
CA LEU A 358 -3.15 -12.55 1.11
C LEU A 358 -4.28 -11.53 1.17
N ASP A 359 -4.74 -11.21 2.39
CA ASP A 359 -5.81 -10.24 2.61
C ASP A 359 -5.34 -8.84 2.25
N PHE A 360 -4.09 -8.45 2.57
CA PHE A 360 -3.51 -7.17 2.18
C PHE A 360 -3.65 -6.92 0.67
N SER A 361 -3.20 -7.87 -0.15
CA SER A 361 -3.26 -7.73 -1.60
C SER A 361 -4.69 -7.67 -2.14
N GLY A 362 -5.57 -8.51 -1.58
CA GLY A 362 -7.00 -8.51 -1.93
C GLY A 362 -7.68 -7.18 -1.58
N LEU A 363 -7.37 -6.61 -0.41
CA LEU A 363 -7.97 -5.36 0.05
C LEU A 363 -7.53 -4.14 -0.75
N VAL A 364 -6.27 -4.08 -1.20
CA VAL A 364 -5.80 -3.04 -2.12
C VAL A 364 -6.58 -3.09 -3.44
N LEU A 365 -6.83 -4.30 -3.98
CA LEU A 365 -7.62 -4.46 -5.20
C LEU A 365 -9.10 -4.15 -4.98
N ILE A 366 -9.68 -4.51 -3.84
CA ILE A 366 -11.09 -4.19 -3.51
C ILE A 366 -11.28 -2.66 -3.41
N GLU A 367 -10.32 -1.90 -2.86
CA GLU A 367 -10.36 -0.43 -2.86
C GLU A 367 -10.50 0.10 -4.29
N ALA A 368 -9.67 -0.36 -5.22
CA ALA A 368 -9.72 0.07 -6.60
C ALA A 368 -11.08 -0.24 -7.26
N VAL A 369 -11.66 -1.41 -6.98
CA VAL A 369 -12.99 -1.78 -7.47
C VAL A 369 -14.08 -0.89 -6.87
N LEU A 370 -14.07 -0.63 -5.56
CA LEU A 370 -15.06 0.24 -4.91
C LEU A 370 -14.98 1.67 -5.43
N SER A 371 -13.79 2.22 -5.58
CA SER A 371 -13.58 3.55 -6.15
C SER A 371 -14.01 3.61 -7.62
N TYR A 372 -13.74 2.55 -8.41
CA TYR A 372 -14.18 2.46 -9.80
C TYR A 372 -15.72 2.50 -9.96
N ILE A 373 -16.47 1.87 -9.06
CA ILE A 373 -17.94 1.94 -9.05
C ILE A 373 -18.47 3.23 -8.37
N GLY A 374 -17.60 4.11 -7.91
CA GLY A 374 -17.99 5.39 -7.29
C GLY A 374 -18.43 5.30 -5.83
N VAL A 375 -18.18 4.17 -5.17
CA VAL A 375 -18.53 3.91 -3.76
C VAL A 375 -17.28 3.81 -2.87
N GLY A 376 -16.12 4.22 -3.38
CA GLY A 376 -14.84 4.16 -2.68
C GLY A 376 -14.55 5.37 -1.80
N VAL A 377 -13.27 5.74 -1.76
CA VAL A 377 -12.77 6.91 -1.03
C VAL A 377 -13.38 8.22 -1.55
N ASP A 378 -13.18 9.29 -0.80
CA ASP A 378 -13.61 10.61 -1.26
C ASP A 378 -12.92 10.99 -2.59
N ALA A 379 -13.62 11.72 -3.45
CA ALA A 379 -13.08 12.14 -4.76
C ALA A 379 -11.84 13.03 -4.63
N THR A 380 -11.68 13.72 -3.50
CA THR A 380 -10.51 14.55 -3.19
C THR A 380 -9.32 13.74 -2.70
N THR A 381 -9.54 12.49 -2.27
CA THR A 381 -8.47 11.60 -1.80
C THR A 381 -7.70 11.03 -2.99
N MET A 382 -6.38 11.14 -2.95
CA MET A 382 -5.52 10.52 -3.95
C MET A 382 -5.56 9.00 -3.75
N SER A 383 -6.09 8.26 -4.72
CA SER A 383 -6.09 6.79 -4.76
C SER A 383 -5.97 6.28 -6.19
N TRP A 384 -5.39 5.10 -6.35
CA TRP A 384 -5.33 4.46 -7.67
C TRP A 384 -6.72 4.15 -8.21
N GLY A 385 -7.67 3.78 -7.34
CA GLY A 385 -9.05 3.54 -7.71
C GLY A 385 -9.74 4.78 -8.28
N ASN A 386 -9.56 5.95 -7.66
CA ASN A 386 -10.06 7.22 -8.17
C ASN A 386 -9.41 7.59 -9.52
N MET A 387 -8.09 7.35 -9.67
CA MET A 387 -7.41 7.55 -10.95
C MET A 387 -7.97 6.65 -12.05
N ILE A 388 -8.22 5.36 -11.77
CA ILE A 388 -8.83 4.42 -12.71
C ILE A 388 -10.26 4.83 -13.06
N ASN A 389 -11.06 5.28 -12.08
CA ASN A 389 -12.42 5.74 -12.30
C ASN A 389 -12.45 6.99 -13.20
N ALA A 390 -11.57 7.96 -12.98
CA ALA A 390 -11.44 9.13 -13.85
C ALA A 390 -11.01 8.74 -15.27
N ALA A 391 -10.00 7.87 -15.39
CA ALA A 391 -9.42 7.48 -16.68
C ALA A 391 -10.33 6.62 -17.56
N ARG A 392 -11.36 5.97 -17.02
CA ARG A 392 -12.25 5.09 -17.80
C ARG A 392 -12.96 5.79 -18.97
N LEU A 393 -13.35 7.05 -18.78
CA LEU A 393 -13.99 7.85 -19.83
C LEU A 393 -12.97 8.38 -20.85
N GLU A 394 -11.73 8.56 -20.41
CA GLU A 394 -10.61 9.07 -21.21
C GLU A 394 -10.14 8.05 -22.25
N LEU A 395 -10.34 6.75 -22.00
CA LEU A 395 -10.04 5.69 -22.96
C LEU A 395 -10.97 5.71 -24.21
N SER A 396 -12.11 6.38 -24.13
CA SER A 396 -13.04 6.52 -25.25
C SER A 396 -12.85 7.80 -26.05
N THR A 397 -11.85 8.63 -25.70
CA THR A 397 -11.52 9.86 -26.42
C THR A 397 -10.66 9.56 -27.66
N ASP A 398 -10.72 10.46 -28.65
CA ASP A 398 -9.84 10.41 -29.82
C ASP A 398 -9.03 11.74 -29.90
N PRO A 399 -7.73 11.66 -29.72
CA PRO A 399 -6.86 10.52 -29.42
C PRO A 399 -7.00 10.00 -27.98
N VAL A 400 -6.70 8.70 -27.77
CA VAL A 400 -6.86 8.00 -26.49
C VAL A 400 -5.90 8.53 -25.43
N VAL A 401 -6.41 8.85 -24.23
CA VAL A 401 -5.63 9.23 -23.04
C VAL A 401 -5.43 7.99 -22.16
N TRP A 402 -4.31 7.31 -22.30
CA TRP A 402 -4.04 6.01 -21.66
C TRP A 402 -3.15 6.07 -20.43
N TRP A 403 -2.34 7.12 -20.28
CA TRP A 403 -1.28 7.20 -19.27
C TRP A 403 -1.77 7.27 -17.81
N PRO A 404 -2.90 7.91 -17.44
CA PRO A 404 -3.37 7.88 -16.06
C PRO A 404 -3.79 6.47 -15.62
N LEU A 405 -4.43 5.71 -16.52
CA LEU A 405 -4.80 4.32 -16.27
C LEU A 405 -3.57 3.43 -16.14
N ALA A 406 -2.64 3.51 -17.09
CA ALA A 406 -1.41 2.71 -17.08
C ALA A 406 -0.57 2.98 -15.82
N SER A 407 -0.46 4.25 -15.41
CA SER A 407 0.27 4.66 -14.21
C SER A 407 -0.33 4.03 -12.96
N SER A 408 -1.64 4.16 -12.76
CA SER A 408 -2.35 3.56 -11.61
C SER A 408 -2.14 2.06 -11.55
N PHE A 409 -2.28 1.39 -12.70
CA PHE A 409 -2.10 -0.06 -12.80
C PHE A 409 -0.67 -0.49 -12.45
N ILE A 410 0.35 0.19 -12.99
CA ILE A 410 1.76 -0.16 -12.76
C ILE A 410 2.13 -0.03 -11.29
N PHE A 411 1.81 1.10 -10.66
CA PHE A 411 2.13 1.33 -9.24
C PHE A 411 1.41 0.32 -8.33
N MET A 412 0.11 0.09 -8.55
CA MET A 412 -0.66 -0.90 -7.79
C MET A 412 -0.13 -2.32 -8.02
N PHE A 413 0.19 -2.69 -9.27
CA PHE A 413 0.71 -4.00 -9.63
C PHE A 413 2.04 -4.29 -8.94
N ILE A 414 2.99 -3.32 -8.94
CA ILE A 414 4.29 -3.49 -8.27
C ILE A 414 4.12 -3.69 -6.77
N LEU A 415 3.24 -2.92 -6.11
CA LEU A 415 2.95 -3.08 -4.69
C LEU A 415 2.39 -4.48 -4.39
N VAL A 416 1.34 -4.88 -5.09
CA VAL A 416 0.67 -6.17 -4.88
C VAL A 416 1.61 -7.34 -5.21
N LEU A 417 2.35 -7.24 -6.31
CA LEU A 417 3.32 -8.28 -6.70
C LEU A 417 4.42 -8.44 -5.65
N SER A 418 5.00 -7.33 -5.18
CA SER A 418 6.07 -7.37 -4.16
C SER A 418 5.56 -7.95 -2.84
N ALA A 419 4.37 -7.56 -2.40
CA ALA A 419 3.73 -8.12 -1.21
C ALA A 419 3.50 -9.63 -1.37
N ASN A 420 2.91 -10.10 -2.49
CA ASN A 420 2.61 -11.51 -2.72
C ASN A 420 3.86 -12.38 -2.83
N LEU A 421 4.90 -11.94 -3.56
CA LEU A 421 6.15 -12.70 -3.66
C LEU A 421 6.86 -12.86 -2.31
N PHE A 422 6.83 -11.80 -1.49
CA PHE A 422 7.35 -11.89 -0.13
C PHE A 422 6.52 -12.84 0.74
N ALA A 423 5.20 -12.75 0.64
CA ALA A 423 4.24 -13.60 1.35
C ALA A 423 4.41 -15.08 1.06
N ASP A 424 4.52 -15.44 -0.20
CA ASP A 424 4.68 -16.85 -0.60
C ASP A 424 5.89 -17.46 0.08
N ARG A 425 6.98 -16.70 0.22
CA ARG A 425 8.15 -17.20 0.93
C ARG A 425 7.95 -17.29 2.43
N VAL A 426 7.30 -16.31 3.05
CA VAL A 426 6.93 -16.37 4.47
C VAL A 426 6.08 -17.61 4.72
N ARG A 427 5.04 -17.82 3.90
CA ARG A 427 4.19 -19.00 3.96
C ARG A 427 4.99 -20.31 3.90
N HIS A 428 5.88 -20.43 2.91
CA HIS A 428 6.65 -21.65 2.69
C HIS A 428 7.58 -22.00 3.87
N VAL A 429 8.18 -21.00 4.51
CA VAL A 429 9.10 -21.22 5.65
C VAL A 429 8.34 -21.45 6.96
N PHE A 430 7.13 -20.89 7.12
CA PHE A 430 6.32 -21.05 8.34
C PHE A 430 5.35 -22.22 8.27
N ASP A 431 5.11 -22.83 7.09
CA ASP A 431 4.27 -24.02 6.95
C ASP A 431 4.96 -25.23 7.59
N PRO A 432 4.37 -25.85 8.65
CA PRO A 432 4.96 -26.99 9.32
C PRO A 432 5.07 -28.25 8.45
N LYS A 433 4.33 -28.32 7.33
CA LYS A 433 4.36 -29.46 6.40
C LYS A 433 5.38 -29.29 5.26
N GLY A 434 5.80 -28.04 4.96
CA GLY A 434 6.76 -27.76 3.88
C GLY A 434 8.22 -28.05 4.23
N GLY A 435 8.57 -28.14 5.52
CA GLY A 435 9.94 -28.35 5.99
C GLY A 435 10.47 -29.79 5.95
N ALA A 436 9.71 -30.74 5.43
CA ALA A 436 10.11 -32.15 5.39
C ALA A 436 10.78 -32.59 4.06
N ASN A 437 10.80 -31.71 3.06
CA ASN A 437 11.29 -32.04 1.70
C ASN A 437 12.44 -31.14 1.20
N ASP A 438 13.07 -30.31 2.06
CA ASP A 438 14.27 -29.51 1.72
C ASP A 438 15.49 -29.96 2.51
#